data_1968ac3ff91d65ea747c265531072152
#
_entry.id   1968ac3ff91d65ea747c265531072152
#
_cell.length_a   1.000
_cell.length_b   1.000
_cell.length_c   1.000
_cell.angle_alpha   90.00
_cell.angle_beta   90.00
_cell.angle_gamma   90.00
#
_symmetry.space_group_name_H-M   'P 1'
#
loop_
_entity.id
_entity.type
_entity.pdbx_description
1 polymer ?
#
loop_
_entity_poly.entity_id
_entity_poly.type
_entity_poly.pdbx_seq_one_letter_code
_entity_poly.pdbx_strand_id
1 'polypeptide(L)'
;MTTSPFTRRAVLATSAVLASSAALAACGGDSGGADTAEKIENPDENINPEGLPIVEEPVTITLMSRRAATSAEDWNQVSAAKEAQARTNIEVDWGLVAEEAAEERRNLLLTSGDYPEAFYRTGVPGGDLAKYGEQGVFVALNDLIDQYMPNLTARLEESPALRTGLTFPDGNIYSLPGIYDPETLGLRYQTKLWARQDWLEAAGMSAPETLEEYRAYLEEAKNAEDGAIPLGGSGIGGIFSCLYGTFGIANQGTDAGAAVDLDPESQKVRYYPASDGYREMLEFLHGLYADGLIQQDIYSSDFAAFTAAGTEGLLGSCANQAPAGYFGEVGKSYVPLKPLVRSAGDEPAWHAVRSELSSIGNFVMTDNCEHPVELARWMDFWYGEEGAKLFFLGVEGESYEEVDGRAELLPEVAEAASIDEGLRQHALFLGGWYPGWATGDWFRGVETSEQSTEGAKVVEPYALKEVWPAFTFTAEESQQITTLGNDITKYAEEAVAAFVTGERSLDEWDDHLATFEQIGLQDYVAAYQTAHERRS
;
A
#
# COMPACT_ATOMS: atom_id res chain seq x y z
N MET A 1 -63.34 9.33 32.42
CA MET A 1 -63.70 9.93 33.72
C MET A 1 -62.47 10.63 34.20
N THR A 2 -62.54 11.84 34.10
CA THR A 2 -62.41 13.08 34.89
C THR A 2 -60.96 13.52 35.00
N THR A 3 -60.58 14.49 34.25
CA THR A 3 -60.65 15.96 34.30
C THR A 3 -59.50 16.61 35.13
N SER A 4 -58.77 17.42 34.41
CA SER A 4 -57.99 18.64 34.71
C SER A 4 -58.62 19.51 35.87
N PRO A 5 -58.10 20.71 36.27
CA PRO A 5 -57.04 21.56 35.68
C PRO A 5 -56.34 22.55 36.68
N PHE A 6 -55.42 23.42 36.10
CA PHE A 6 -55.09 24.83 36.44
C PHE A 6 -54.45 25.17 37.82
N THR A 7 -53.46 26.02 37.91
CA THR A 7 -53.45 27.48 37.70
C THR A 7 -52.06 28.13 37.74
N ARG A 8 -51.93 29.18 36.95
CA ARG A 8 -50.84 30.19 36.90
C ARG A 8 -50.77 31.02 38.18
N ARG A 9 -49.58 31.47 38.58
CA ARG A 9 -49.38 32.85 39.08
C ARG A 9 -47.93 33.29 38.87
N ALA A 10 -47.79 34.38 38.13
CA ALA A 10 -46.64 35.22 38.00
C ALA A 10 -46.53 36.18 39.18
N VAL A 11 -45.30 36.46 39.66
CA VAL A 11 -44.99 37.72 40.36
C VAL A 11 -43.60 38.17 39.92
N LEU A 12 -43.57 39.35 39.37
CA LEU A 12 -42.40 40.19 39.07
C LEU A 12 -41.85 40.81 40.36
N ALA A 13 -40.51 40.88 40.50
CA ALA A 13 -39.80 41.99 41.16
C ALA A 13 -38.31 41.99 40.83
N THR A 14 -37.89 42.87 40.00
CA THR A 14 -36.88 43.93 39.92
C THR A 14 -35.55 43.80 40.71
N SER A 15 -34.46 43.83 39.95
CA SER A 15 -33.21 44.62 40.07
C SER A 15 -32.25 44.38 41.24
N ALA A 16 -31.04 43.93 40.90
CA ALA A 16 -29.80 44.64 41.23
C ALA A 16 -28.63 44.08 40.43
N VAL A 17 -27.97 44.95 39.69
CA VAL A 17 -26.71 44.74 38.97
C VAL A 17 -25.57 44.66 39.98
N LEU A 18 -24.78 43.59 39.97
CA LEU A 18 -23.43 43.58 40.47
C LEU A 18 -22.58 42.73 39.50
N ALA A 19 -21.77 43.44 38.75
CA ALA A 19 -20.71 42.85 37.91
C ALA A 19 -19.69 42.15 38.80
N SER A 20 -19.62 40.84 38.64
CA SER A 20 -18.47 40.04 39.10
C SER A 20 -17.99 39.28 37.85
N SER A 21 -16.95 39.79 37.26
CA SER A 21 -16.11 39.09 36.27
C SER A 21 -15.46 37.88 36.94
N ALA A 22 -16.13 36.73 36.87
CA ALA A 22 -15.54 35.45 37.12
C ALA A 22 -14.97 34.96 35.75
N ALA A 23 -13.68 34.99 35.61
CA ALA A 23 -12.97 34.26 34.59
C ALA A 23 -13.28 32.76 34.77
N LEU A 24 -14.13 32.24 33.87
CA LEU A 24 -14.23 30.82 33.60
C LEU A 24 -12.97 30.48 32.80
N ALA A 25 -11.94 30.02 33.53
CA ALA A 25 -10.88 29.24 32.92
C ALA A 25 -11.56 28.00 32.31
N ALA A 26 -11.74 28.00 31.00
CA ALA A 26 -12.01 26.80 30.23
C ALA A 26 -10.76 25.92 30.33
N CYS A 27 -10.78 24.93 31.20
CA CYS A 27 -9.93 23.76 31.06
C CYS A 27 -10.53 22.93 29.90
N GLY A 28 -10.14 23.27 28.69
CA GLY A 28 -10.28 22.44 27.51
C GLY A 28 -8.88 22.00 27.13
N GLY A 29 -8.64 20.72 27.03
CA GLY A 29 -7.35 20.11 26.80
C GLY A 29 -6.65 20.63 25.54
N ASP A 30 -5.55 21.29 25.75
CA ASP A 30 -4.61 21.74 24.72
C ASP A 30 -3.18 21.66 25.29
N SER A 31 -2.86 20.60 26.03
CA SER A 31 -1.56 20.46 26.70
C SER A 31 -0.64 19.43 26.03
N GLY A 32 -1.17 18.45 25.30
CA GLY A 32 -0.35 17.36 24.73
C GLY A 32 0.59 17.85 23.63
N GLY A 33 0.09 18.50 22.59
CA GLY A 33 0.92 18.94 21.46
C GLY A 33 1.98 20.01 21.80
N ALA A 34 1.70 20.89 22.77
CA ALA A 34 2.66 21.89 23.24
C ALA A 34 3.79 21.24 24.04
N ASP A 35 3.50 20.21 24.83
CA ASP A 35 4.47 19.46 25.63
C ASP A 35 5.41 18.63 24.73
N THR A 36 4.86 17.99 23.70
CA THR A 36 5.67 17.23 22.73
C THR A 36 6.59 18.14 21.91
N ALA A 37 6.12 19.31 21.46
CA ALA A 37 6.95 20.29 20.77
C ALA A 37 8.12 20.79 21.65
N GLU A 38 7.89 21.03 22.95
CA GLU A 38 8.95 21.42 23.89
C GLU A 38 10.00 20.31 24.04
N LYS A 39 9.59 19.03 24.08
CA LYS A 39 10.50 17.88 24.16
C LYS A 39 11.33 17.71 22.88
N ILE A 40 10.79 18.06 21.70
CA ILE A 40 11.53 18.05 20.44
C ILE A 40 12.60 19.15 20.42
N GLU A 41 12.27 20.35 20.89
CA GLU A 41 13.21 21.48 20.96
C GLU A 41 14.28 21.29 22.05
N ASN A 42 13.93 20.61 23.15
CA ASN A 42 14.78 20.40 24.31
C ASN A 42 14.77 18.90 24.68
N PRO A 43 15.47 18.04 23.91
CA PRO A 43 15.51 16.60 24.18
C PRO A 43 16.15 16.29 25.53
N ASP A 44 15.79 15.12 26.09
CA ASP A 44 16.31 14.64 27.38
C ASP A 44 17.85 14.52 27.32
N GLU A 45 18.51 14.83 28.43
CA GLU A 45 19.98 14.65 28.60
C GLU A 45 20.41 13.17 28.49
N ASN A 46 19.46 12.22 28.63
CA ASN A 46 19.69 10.78 28.47
C ASN A 46 19.94 10.38 26.99
N ILE A 47 19.59 11.23 26.01
CA ILE A 47 19.73 10.89 24.62
C ILE A 47 21.16 11.13 24.11
N ASN A 48 21.73 10.14 23.41
CA ASN A 48 22.96 10.34 22.65
C ASN A 48 22.62 11.09 21.34
N PRO A 49 23.27 12.20 21.05
CA PRO A 49 22.97 13.00 19.86
C PRO A 49 23.26 12.23 18.57
N GLU A 50 24.22 11.33 18.57
CA GLU A 50 24.63 10.55 17.38
C GLU A 50 24.99 9.11 17.78
N GLY A 51 24.88 8.18 16.81
CA GLY A 51 25.31 6.80 16.99
C GLY A 51 24.40 5.96 17.90
N LEU A 52 24.93 4.85 18.36
CA LEU A 52 24.28 3.88 19.25
C LEU A 52 25.12 3.69 20.53
N PRO A 53 24.47 3.41 21.67
CA PRO A 53 23.01 3.31 21.87
C PRO A 53 22.32 4.66 21.70
N ILE A 54 21.00 4.67 21.48
CA ILE A 54 20.22 5.91 21.32
C ILE A 54 20.15 6.66 22.64
N VAL A 55 20.00 5.94 23.75
CA VAL A 55 19.94 6.48 25.11
C VAL A 55 20.95 5.78 26.03
N GLU A 56 21.46 6.50 27.01
CA GLU A 56 22.39 5.95 28.01
C GLU A 56 21.67 5.00 28.97
N GLU A 57 20.55 5.42 29.55
CA GLU A 57 19.69 4.62 30.43
C GLU A 57 18.47 4.13 29.64
N PRO A 58 18.03 2.88 29.81
CA PRO A 58 16.92 2.32 29.03
C PRO A 58 15.62 3.14 29.14
N VAL A 59 14.95 3.31 28.01
CA VAL A 59 13.64 3.96 27.88
C VAL A 59 12.65 2.96 27.32
N THR A 60 11.43 2.94 27.86
CA THR A 60 10.32 2.12 27.34
C THR A 60 9.37 2.98 26.53
N ILE A 61 9.10 2.58 25.29
CA ILE A 61 8.15 3.23 24.37
C ILE A 61 6.93 2.34 24.21
N THR A 62 5.74 2.94 24.31
CA THR A 62 4.47 2.22 24.16
C THR A 62 3.89 2.39 22.77
N LEU A 63 3.55 1.29 22.12
CA LEU A 63 2.97 1.27 20.78
C LEU A 63 1.61 0.56 20.77
N MET A 64 0.83 0.79 19.75
CA MET A 64 -0.19 -0.14 19.28
C MET A 64 0.26 -0.68 17.92
N SER A 65 0.50 -1.99 17.84
CA SER A 65 1.06 -2.62 16.67
C SER A 65 0.11 -3.66 16.09
N ARG A 66 -0.10 -3.63 14.75
CA ARG A 66 -0.83 -4.65 14.04
C ARG A 66 0.07 -5.88 13.83
N ARG A 67 -0.42 -7.05 14.22
CA ARG A 67 0.27 -8.33 14.11
C ARG A 67 -0.38 -9.20 13.04
N ALA A 68 0.37 -9.55 11.99
CA ALA A 68 -0.03 -10.53 11.00
C ALA A 68 -0.07 -11.95 11.61
N ALA A 69 -0.94 -12.82 11.12
CA ALA A 69 -1.07 -14.19 11.61
C ALA A 69 0.21 -15.04 11.44
N THR A 70 1.02 -14.73 10.43
CA THR A 70 2.32 -15.36 10.16
C THR A 70 3.41 -14.98 11.14
N SER A 71 3.29 -13.83 11.83
CA SER A 71 4.33 -13.33 12.75
C SER A 71 4.27 -13.99 14.13
N ALA A 72 5.34 -13.84 14.92
CA ALA A 72 5.42 -14.32 16.30
C ALA A 72 4.30 -13.73 17.17
N GLU A 73 3.85 -14.46 18.18
CA GLU A 73 2.84 -13.98 19.13
C GLU A 73 3.36 -12.91 20.07
N ASP A 74 4.64 -12.97 20.40
CA ASP A 74 5.35 -12.00 21.26
C ASP A 74 6.60 -11.52 20.51
N TRP A 75 6.59 -10.29 20.04
CA TRP A 75 7.71 -9.73 19.30
C TRP A 75 8.95 -9.47 20.17
N ASN A 76 8.80 -9.33 21.48
CA ASN A 76 9.95 -9.23 22.39
C ASN A 76 10.76 -10.53 22.48
N GLN A 77 10.22 -11.65 21.98
CA GLN A 77 10.96 -12.91 21.88
C GLN A 77 11.71 -13.09 20.55
N VAL A 78 11.42 -12.27 19.55
CA VAL A 78 12.06 -12.32 18.22
C VAL A 78 13.51 -11.82 18.32
N SER A 79 14.43 -12.54 17.69
CA SER A 79 15.88 -12.20 17.72
C SER A 79 16.15 -10.76 17.29
N ALA A 80 15.51 -10.29 16.22
CA ALA A 80 15.66 -8.91 15.74
C ALA A 80 15.23 -7.86 16.77
N ALA A 81 14.15 -8.09 17.51
CA ALA A 81 13.69 -7.16 18.55
C ALA A 81 14.66 -7.11 19.73
N LYS A 82 15.17 -8.27 20.17
CA LYS A 82 16.18 -8.36 21.26
C LYS A 82 17.47 -7.67 20.86
N GLU A 83 17.93 -7.88 19.65
CA GLU A 83 19.16 -7.26 19.14
C GLU A 83 18.98 -5.74 18.99
N ALA A 84 17.82 -5.28 18.47
CA ALA A 84 17.52 -3.86 18.39
C ALA A 84 17.49 -3.20 19.78
N GLN A 85 16.85 -3.83 20.78
CA GLN A 85 16.86 -3.35 22.16
C GLN A 85 18.28 -3.27 22.72
N ALA A 86 19.10 -4.32 22.51
CA ALA A 86 20.47 -4.35 22.99
C ALA A 86 21.36 -3.26 22.37
N ARG A 87 21.14 -2.92 21.09
CA ARG A 87 21.90 -1.88 20.38
C ARG A 87 21.43 -0.47 20.73
N THR A 88 20.12 -0.28 20.92
CA THR A 88 19.52 1.06 21.02
C THR A 88 19.27 1.50 22.46
N ASN A 89 19.21 0.59 23.44
CA ASN A 89 18.67 0.76 24.79
C ASN A 89 17.19 1.19 24.81
N ILE A 90 16.44 1.00 23.70
CA ILE A 90 15.01 1.26 23.63
C ILE A 90 14.26 -0.06 23.85
N GLU A 91 13.45 -0.10 24.90
CA GLU A 91 12.48 -1.16 25.16
C GLU A 91 11.14 -0.80 24.51
N VAL A 92 10.47 -1.78 23.91
CA VAL A 92 9.19 -1.55 23.22
C VAL A 92 8.09 -2.40 23.83
N ASP A 93 7.06 -1.73 24.35
CA ASP A 93 5.76 -2.35 24.57
C ASP A 93 4.96 -2.28 23.28
N TRP A 94 4.93 -3.38 22.55
CA TRP A 94 4.38 -3.43 21.20
C TRP A 94 2.86 -3.30 21.14
N GLY A 95 2.12 -3.55 22.21
CA GLY A 95 0.66 -3.48 22.23
C GLY A 95 0.03 -4.26 21.07
N LEU A 96 0.45 -5.52 20.87
CA LEU A 96 0.10 -6.32 19.69
C LEU A 96 -1.40 -6.58 19.58
N VAL A 97 -1.98 -6.26 18.43
CA VAL A 97 -3.37 -6.52 18.07
C VAL A 97 -3.41 -7.35 16.78
N ALA A 98 -4.25 -8.37 16.75
CA ALA A 98 -4.44 -9.17 15.54
C ALA A 98 -4.91 -8.30 14.38
N GLU A 99 -4.46 -8.62 13.17
CA GLU A 99 -4.70 -7.84 11.95
C GLU A 99 -6.18 -7.51 11.74
N GLU A 100 -7.06 -8.48 11.96
CA GLU A 100 -8.50 -8.36 11.73
C GLU A 100 -9.18 -7.38 12.71
N ALA A 101 -8.58 -7.15 13.88
CA ALA A 101 -9.10 -6.27 14.93
C ALA A 101 -8.37 -4.92 15.02
N ALA A 102 -7.28 -4.75 14.25
CA ALA A 102 -6.38 -3.60 14.42
C ALA A 102 -7.06 -2.26 14.07
N GLU A 103 -7.85 -2.24 13.01
CA GLU A 103 -8.57 -1.02 12.60
C GLU A 103 -9.60 -0.59 13.64
N GLU A 104 -10.45 -1.50 14.09
CA GLU A 104 -11.47 -1.21 15.11
C GLU A 104 -10.80 -0.73 16.41
N ARG A 105 -9.73 -1.42 16.84
CA ARG A 105 -9.01 -1.06 18.05
C ARG A 105 -8.37 0.32 17.96
N ARG A 106 -7.71 0.65 16.85
CA ARG A 106 -7.14 1.98 16.58
C ARG A 106 -8.20 3.07 16.66
N ASN A 107 -9.32 2.88 15.95
CA ASN A 107 -10.40 3.85 15.90
C ASN A 107 -11.04 4.08 17.28
N LEU A 108 -11.16 3.02 18.09
CA LEU A 108 -11.63 3.11 19.48
C LEU A 108 -10.67 3.93 20.35
N LEU A 109 -9.37 3.67 20.26
CA LEU A 109 -8.35 4.41 21.02
C LEU A 109 -8.35 5.90 20.64
N LEU A 110 -8.36 6.22 19.34
CA LEU A 110 -8.43 7.61 18.87
C LEU A 110 -9.70 8.33 19.33
N THR A 111 -10.85 7.63 19.35
CA THR A 111 -12.11 8.21 19.78
C THR A 111 -12.17 8.43 21.30
N SER A 112 -11.57 7.54 22.09
CA SER A 112 -11.54 7.64 23.56
C SER A 112 -10.49 8.63 24.09
N GLY A 113 -9.48 8.97 23.29
CA GLY A 113 -8.32 9.76 23.72
C GLY A 113 -7.29 8.97 24.56
N ASP A 114 -7.45 7.65 24.68
CA ASP A 114 -6.57 6.77 25.46
C ASP A 114 -5.67 5.95 24.51
N TYR A 115 -4.85 6.66 23.74
CA TYR A 115 -3.96 6.07 22.73
C TYR A 115 -2.49 6.08 23.21
N PRO A 116 -1.66 5.12 22.71
CA PRO A 116 -0.25 5.01 23.06
C PRO A 116 0.59 6.13 22.42
N GLU A 117 1.89 6.11 22.65
CA GLU A 117 2.84 7.07 22.09
C GLU A 117 2.90 7.02 20.55
N ALA A 118 2.67 5.84 19.95
CA ALA A 118 2.56 5.73 18.49
C ALA A 118 1.71 4.54 18.03
N PHE A 119 1.20 4.65 16.81
CA PHE A 119 0.60 3.56 16.06
C PHE A 119 1.63 3.00 15.07
N TYR A 120 1.86 1.69 15.11
CA TYR A 120 2.85 1.00 14.31
C TYR A 120 2.21 -0.07 13.43
N ARG A 121 2.39 0.02 12.11
CA ARG A 121 1.82 -0.90 11.10
C ARG A 121 0.30 -0.97 11.08
N THR A 122 -0.39 0.01 11.59
CA THR A 122 -1.87 0.00 11.72
C THR A 122 -2.59 0.53 10.49
N GLY A 123 -1.88 1.07 9.49
CA GLY A 123 -2.47 1.56 8.25
C GLY A 123 -3.47 2.70 8.50
N VAL A 124 -3.02 3.80 9.12
CA VAL A 124 -3.88 4.98 9.35
C VAL A 124 -4.24 5.58 7.99
N PRO A 125 -5.55 5.70 7.65
CA PRO A 125 -5.98 6.29 6.39
C PRO A 125 -5.53 7.74 6.23
N GLY A 126 -5.26 8.18 4.99
CA GLY A 126 -4.83 9.56 4.71
C GLY A 126 -5.79 10.62 5.23
N GLY A 127 -7.10 10.37 5.21
CA GLY A 127 -8.11 11.26 5.80
C GLY A 127 -8.02 11.39 7.31
N ASP A 128 -7.66 10.31 8.01
CA ASP A 128 -7.43 10.34 9.45
C ASP A 128 -6.09 11.01 9.77
N LEU A 129 -5.05 10.81 8.94
CA LEU A 129 -3.78 11.54 9.08
C LEU A 129 -4.00 13.05 9.00
N ALA A 130 -4.73 13.52 7.99
CA ALA A 130 -5.08 14.94 7.87
C ALA A 130 -5.90 15.44 9.07
N LYS A 131 -6.99 14.76 9.39
CA LYS A 131 -7.92 15.15 10.45
C LYS A 131 -7.26 15.22 11.83
N TYR A 132 -6.57 14.18 12.24
CA TYR A 132 -5.94 14.13 13.55
C TYR A 132 -4.64 14.95 13.61
N GLY A 133 -3.97 15.13 12.46
CA GLY A 133 -2.86 16.08 12.32
C GLY A 133 -3.30 17.53 12.52
N GLU A 134 -4.35 17.98 11.83
CA GLU A 134 -4.94 19.31 12.02
C GLU A 134 -5.43 19.55 13.47
N GLN A 135 -5.84 18.50 14.16
CA GLN A 135 -6.26 18.55 15.57
C GLN A 135 -5.11 18.51 16.56
N GLY A 136 -3.87 18.31 16.12
CA GLY A 136 -2.69 18.19 16.98
C GLY A 136 -2.58 16.87 17.74
N VAL A 137 -3.43 15.88 17.45
CA VAL A 137 -3.35 14.51 18.02
C VAL A 137 -2.20 13.74 17.40
N PHE A 138 -1.98 13.92 16.10
CA PHE A 138 -0.80 13.37 15.43
C PHE A 138 0.27 14.44 15.30
N VAL A 139 1.48 14.10 15.71
CA VAL A 139 2.63 14.99 15.74
C VAL A 139 3.12 15.24 14.30
N ALA A 140 3.41 16.49 13.97
CA ALA A 140 4.11 16.85 12.75
C ALA A 140 5.58 16.40 12.86
N LEU A 141 6.01 15.56 11.93
CA LEU A 141 7.31 14.87 11.98
C LEU A 141 8.43 15.62 11.25
N ASN A 142 8.15 16.77 10.62
CA ASN A 142 9.11 17.51 9.80
C ASN A 142 10.42 17.76 10.54
N ASP A 143 10.36 18.39 11.72
CA ASP A 143 11.54 18.74 12.51
C ASP A 143 12.27 17.51 13.02
N LEU A 144 11.54 16.45 13.40
CA LEU A 144 12.13 15.18 13.83
C LEU A 144 12.88 14.50 12.67
N ILE A 145 12.30 14.49 11.47
CA ILE A 145 12.94 13.93 10.26
C ILE A 145 14.22 14.71 9.96
N ASP A 146 14.14 16.03 9.88
CA ASP A 146 15.25 16.86 9.43
C ASP A 146 16.41 16.92 10.45
N GLN A 147 16.13 16.78 11.75
CA GLN A 147 17.13 16.89 12.81
C GLN A 147 17.64 15.56 13.36
N TYR A 148 16.78 14.51 13.41
CA TYR A 148 17.07 13.30 14.16
C TYR A 148 16.97 12.01 13.34
N MET A 149 16.60 12.08 12.03
CA MET A 149 16.43 10.91 11.19
C MET A 149 17.31 10.97 9.93
N PRO A 150 18.65 10.92 10.07
CA PRO A 150 19.57 11.05 8.95
C PRO A 150 19.43 9.95 7.88
N ASN A 151 19.10 8.71 8.26
CA ASN A 151 18.90 7.62 7.30
C ASN A 151 17.65 7.86 6.44
N LEU A 152 16.53 8.25 7.05
CA LEU A 152 15.32 8.59 6.31
C LEU A 152 15.54 9.84 5.45
N THR A 153 16.18 10.88 5.99
CA THR A 153 16.47 12.13 5.25
C THR A 153 17.28 11.82 3.99
N ALA A 154 18.29 10.96 4.07
CA ALA A 154 19.06 10.54 2.90
C ALA A 154 18.17 9.90 1.81
N ARG A 155 17.22 9.03 2.20
CA ARG A 155 16.27 8.43 1.24
C ARG A 155 15.34 9.46 0.60
N LEU A 156 14.87 10.43 1.39
CA LEU A 156 14.01 11.51 0.89
C LEU A 156 14.76 12.49 -0.05
N GLU A 157 16.08 12.64 0.13
CA GLU A 157 16.93 13.43 -0.75
C GLU A 157 17.26 12.69 -2.06
N GLU A 158 17.45 11.36 -2.01
CA GLU A 158 17.63 10.53 -3.20
C GLU A 158 16.42 10.57 -4.13
N SER A 159 15.20 10.65 -3.57
CA SER A 159 13.95 10.72 -4.33
C SER A 159 13.02 11.80 -3.78
N PRO A 160 13.06 13.04 -4.32
CA PRO A 160 12.17 14.13 -3.88
C PRO A 160 10.67 13.82 -3.96
N ALA A 161 10.27 12.89 -4.84
CA ALA A 161 8.89 12.44 -4.95
C ALA A 161 8.38 11.77 -3.67
N LEU A 162 9.26 11.14 -2.87
CA LEU A 162 8.92 10.57 -1.57
C LEU A 162 8.45 11.67 -0.61
N ARG A 163 9.24 12.74 -0.45
CA ARG A 163 8.87 13.85 0.44
C ARG A 163 7.56 14.52 -0.02
N THR A 164 7.41 14.73 -1.33
CA THR A 164 6.16 15.29 -1.89
C THR A 164 4.96 14.40 -1.58
N GLY A 165 5.10 13.08 -1.71
CA GLY A 165 4.02 12.13 -1.42
C GLY A 165 3.65 12.03 0.07
N LEU A 166 4.57 12.38 0.97
CA LEU A 166 4.36 12.38 2.43
C LEU A 166 3.78 13.69 2.95
N THR A 167 4.01 14.81 2.24
CA THR A 167 3.64 16.14 2.72
C THR A 167 2.15 16.39 2.50
N PHE A 168 1.45 16.74 3.56
CA PHE A 168 0.04 17.13 3.52
C PHE A 168 -0.12 18.58 3.07
N PRO A 169 -1.34 19.03 2.68
CA PRO A 169 -1.59 20.38 2.17
C PRO A 169 -1.21 21.51 3.12
N ASP A 170 -1.15 21.25 4.41
CA ASP A 170 -0.70 22.19 5.45
C ASP A 170 0.84 22.28 5.58
N GLY A 171 1.59 21.51 4.78
CA GLY A 171 3.04 21.44 4.79
C GLY A 171 3.64 20.43 5.77
N ASN A 172 2.82 19.71 6.52
CA ASN A 172 3.27 18.77 7.54
C ASN A 172 3.37 17.33 6.99
N ILE A 173 4.24 16.55 7.62
CA ILE A 173 4.36 15.09 7.47
C ILE A 173 3.87 14.47 8.77
N TYR A 174 2.84 13.62 8.69
CA TYR A 174 2.21 13.00 9.86
C TYR A 174 2.50 11.51 10.01
N SER A 175 3.17 10.91 9.03
CA SER A 175 3.51 9.49 9.09
C SER A 175 4.86 9.20 8.46
N LEU A 176 5.53 8.15 8.96
CA LEU A 176 6.75 7.63 8.33
C LEU A 176 6.40 6.60 7.27
N PRO A 177 7.12 6.60 6.12
CA PRO A 177 6.78 5.82 4.94
C PRO A 177 7.26 4.38 4.98
N GLY A 178 6.62 3.52 4.18
CA GLY A 178 7.30 2.38 3.58
C GLY A 178 7.95 2.83 2.27
N ILE A 179 9.21 2.47 2.07
CA ILE A 179 10.00 2.84 0.89
C ILE A 179 10.46 1.57 0.18
N TYR A 180 10.22 1.49 -1.13
CA TYR A 180 10.85 0.50 -2.00
C TYR A 180 12.13 1.06 -2.61
N ASP A 181 13.20 0.32 -2.49
CA ASP A 181 14.42 0.58 -3.23
C ASP A 181 14.14 0.53 -4.73
N PRO A 182 14.44 1.61 -5.50
CA PRO A 182 14.18 1.67 -6.92
C PRO A 182 14.92 0.59 -7.73
N GLU A 183 16.06 0.10 -7.25
CA GLU A 183 16.83 -0.96 -7.90
C GLU A 183 16.24 -2.36 -7.66
N THR A 184 15.32 -2.51 -6.70
CA THR A 184 14.62 -3.77 -6.45
C THR A 184 13.42 -3.91 -7.39
N LEU A 185 13.72 -4.27 -8.64
CA LEU A 185 12.76 -4.29 -9.75
C LEU A 185 11.49 -5.09 -9.44
N GLY A 186 11.60 -6.23 -8.74
CA GLY A 186 10.45 -7.06 -8.41
C GLY A 186 9.45 -6.42 -7.44
N LEU A 187 9.88 -5.44 -6.63
CA LEU A 187 8.99 -4.63 -5.80
C LEU A 187 8.27 -3.53 -6.59
N ARG A 188 8.94 -2.98 -7.63
CA ARG A 188 8.39 -1.94 -8.51
C ARG A 188 7.47 -2.52 -9.59
N TYR A 189 7.81 -3.68 -10.14
CA TYR A 189 7.08 -4.39 -11.21
C TYR A 189 6.53 -5.70 -10.66
N GLN A 190 5.64 -5.62 -9.68
CA GLN A 190 5.16 -6.80 -8.96
C GLN A 190 4.38 -7.76 -9.88
N THR A 191 3.34 -7.27 -10.56
CA THR A 191 2.52 -8.10 -11.43
C THR A 191 3.07 -8.10 -12.85
N LYS A 192 3.29 -9.26 -13.44
CA LYS A 192 3.68 -9.46 -14.84
C LYS A 192 2.77 -10.49 -15.48
N LEU A 193 2.63 -10.44 -16.80
CA LEU A 193 1.89 -11.44 -17.58
C LEU A 193 2.83 -12.59 -17.94
N TRP A 194 2.39 -13.82 -17.66
CA TRP A 194 3.16 -15.03 -17.84
C TRP A 194 2.43 -15.99 -18.78
N ALA A 195 3.19 -16.76 -19.58
CA ALA A 195 2.67 -17.83 -20.42
C ALA A 195 3.46 -19.13 -20.20
N ARG A 196 2.79 -20.28 -20.36
CA ARG A 196 3.42 -21.61 -20.27
C ARG A 196 4.33 -21.83 -21.49
N GLN A 197 5.64 -21.95 -21.25
CA GLN A 197 6.62 -22.14 -22.31
C GLN A 197 6.42 -23.50 -23.02
N ASP A 198 6.18 -24.55 -22.26
CA ASP A 198 5.94 -25.88 -22.81
C ASP A 198 4.67 -25.95 -23.70
N TRP A 199 3.63 -25.16 -23.38
CA TRP A 199 2.44 -25.08 -24.24
C TRP A 199 2.69 -24.24 -25.49
N LEU A 200 3.48 -23.16 -25.40
CA LEU A 200 3.95 -22.41 -26.57
C LEU A 200 4.77 -23.29 -27.51
N GLU A 201 5.71 -24.07 -26.97
CA GLU A 201 6.55 -25.00 -27.74
C GLU A 201 5.72 -26.10 -28.41
N ALA A 202 4.76 -26.69 -27.68
CA ALA A 202 3.86 -27.70 -28.21
C ALA A 202 2.97 -27.16 -29.35
N ALA A 203 2.55 -25.90 -29.28
CA ALA A 203 1.81 -25.22 -30.34
C ALA A 203 2.72 -24.70 -31.48
N GLY A 204 4.04 -24.78 -31.34
CA GLY A 204 4.99 -24.24 -32.33
C GLY A 204 4.99 -22.70 -32.38
N MET A 205 4.61 -22.04 -31.29
CA MET A 205 4.48 -20.58 -31.17
C MET A 205 5.68 -19.98 -30.42
N SER A 206 6.02 -18.76 -30.76
CA SER A 206 6.86 -17.89 -29.92
C SER A 206 6.02 -17.19 -28.86
N ALA A 207 6.68 -16.61 -27.85
CA ALA A 207 5.99 -15.75 -26.89
C ALA A 207 5.28 -14.60 -27.62
N PRO A 208 3.97 -14.39 -27.37
CA PRO A 208 3.18 -13.39 -28.08
C PRO A 208 3.64 -11.96 -27.73
N GLU A 209 3.65 -11.09 -28.73
CA GLU A 209 3.97 -9.66 -28.59
C GLU A 209 2.75 -8.76 -28.90
N THR A 210 1.74 -9.28 -29.62
CA THR A 210 0.51 -8.54 -29.96
C THR A 210 -0.72 -9.15 -29.29
N LEU A 211 -1.81 -8.37 -29.19
CA LEU A 211 -3.11 -8.88 -28.71
C LEU A 211 -3.65 -10.02 -29.57
N GLU A 212 -3.42 -9.99 -30.89
CA GLU A 212 -3.83 -11.05 -31.82
C GLU A 212 -3.05 -12.34 -31.56
N GLU A 213 -1.73 -12.26 -31.45
CA GLU A 213 -0.87 -13.42 -31.13
C GLU A 213 -1.19 -13.99 -29.75
N TYR A 214 -1.46 -13.12 -28.76
CA TYR A 214 -1.84 -13.56 -27.43
C TYR A 214 -3.18 -14.31 -27.43
N ARG A 215 -4.18 -13.79 -28.16
CA ARG A 215 -5.44 -14.49 -28.34
C ARG A 215 -5.24 -15.86 -28.99
N ALA A 216 -4.44 -15.93 -30.08
CA ALA A 216 -4.14 -17.19 -30.76
C ALA A 216 -3.46 -18.20 -29.80
N TYR A 217 -2.54 -17.74 -28.95
CA TYR A 217 -1.95 -18.58 -27.92
C TYR A 217 -3.00 -19.11 -26.92
N LEU A 218 -3.92 -18.26 -26.45
CA LEU A 218 -4.98 -18.68 -25.54
C LEU A 218 -5.95 -19.69 -26.17
N GLU A 219 -6.20 -19.59 -27.49
CA GLU A 219 -7.00 -20.57 -28.23
C GLU A 219 -6.34 -21.96 -28.30
N GLU A 220 -5.01 -22.00 -28.46
CA GLU A 220 -4.23 -23.25 -28.37
C GLU A 220 -4.19 -23.77 -26.93
N ALA A 221 -3.94 -22.88 -25.95
CA ALA A 221 -3.91 -23.21 -24.53
C ALA A 221 -5.22 -23.84 -24.03
N LYS A 222 -6.37 -23.43 -24.58
CA LYS A 222 -7.69 -24.00 -24.26
C LYS A 222 -7.78 -25.49 -24.53
N ASN A 223 -6.98 -25.99 -25.47
CA ASN A 223 -7.00 -27.38 -25.91
C ASN A 223 -5.73 -28.14 -25.49
N ALA A 224 -4.86 -27.55 -24.69
CA ALA A 224 -3.56 -28.12 -24.33
C ALA A 224 -3.71 -29.37 -23.45
N GLU A 225 -4.68 -29.38 -22.54
CA GLU A 225 -5.00 -30.54 -21.69
C GLU A 225 -6.46 -30.49 -21.20
N ASP A 226 -6.93 -31.59 -20.59
CA ASP A 226 -8.29 -31.66 -20.05
C ASP A 226 -8.42 -30.74 -18.81
N GLY A 227 -9.40 -29.85 -18.81
CA GLY A 227 -9.60 -28.88 -17.77
C GLY A 227 -8.71 -27.62 -17.86
N ALA A 228 -7.97 -27.43 -18.97
CA ALA A 228 -7.12 -26.27 -19.16
C ALA A 228 -7.89 -24.95 -19.04
N ILE A 229 -7.27 -24.01 -18.34
CA ILE A 229 -7.72 -22.62 -18.15
C ILE A 229 -6.75 -21.74 -18.95
N PRO A 230 -7.15 -21.22 -20.12
CA PRO A 230 -6.24 -20.46 -20.98
C PRO A 230 -5.62 -19.25 -20.30
N LEU A 231 -6.44 -18.41 -19.66
CA LEU A 231 -6.04 -17.27 -18.85
C LEU A 231 -6.80 -17.28 -17.52
N GLY A 232 -6.09 -17.41 -16.41
CA GLY A 232 -6.65 -17.41 -15.06
C GLY A 232 -5.99 -16.43 -14.12
N GLY A 233 -6.61 -16.23 -12.96
CA GLY A 233 -6.12 -15.32 -11.93
C GLY A 233 -6.89 -15.39 -10.61
N SER A 234 -6.36 -14.76 -9.58
CA SER A 234 -7.10 -14.46 -8.34
C SER A 234 -7.91 -13.17 -8.52
N GLY A 235 -8.96 -13.23 -9.33
CA GLY A 235 -9.67 -12.06 -9.85
C GLY A 235 -9.02 -11.48 -11.11
N ILE A 236 -9.70 -10.50 -11.72
CA ILE A 236 -9.32 -9.95 -13.03
C ILE A 236 -8.32 -8.80 -12.95
N GLY A 237 -8.14 -8.19 -11.77
CA GLY A 237 -7.36 -6.95 -11.59
C GLY A 237 -5.89 -7.05 -12.04
N GLY A 238 -5.23 -8.18 -11.78
CA GLY A 238 -3.87 -8.42 -12.25
C GLY A 238 -3.76 -8.45 -13.77
N ILE A 239 -4.74 -9.02 -14.45
CA ILE A 239 -4.82 -9.07 -15.91
C ILE A 239 -4.98 -7.64 -16.46
N PHE A 240 -5.86 -6.85 -15.86
CA PHE A 240 -6.07 -5.44 -16.23
C PHE A 240 -4.77 -4.65 -16.16
N SER A 241 -4.06 -4.74 -15.02
CA SER A 241 -2.84 -3.99 -14.81
C SER A 241 -1.76 -4.29 -15.87
N CYS A 242 -1.64 -5.55 -16.30
CA CYS A 242 -0.73 -5.94 -17.36
C CYS A 242 -1.08 -5.36 -18.75
N LEU A 243 -2.33 -4.93 -18.95
CA LEU A 243 -2.81 -4.37 -20.21
C LEU A 243 -2.89 -2.83 -20.21
N TYR A 244 -2.71 -2.16 -19.10
CA TYR A 244 -2.85 -0.71 -19.00
C TYR A 244 -2.00 0.04 -20.03
N GLY A 245 -0.73 -0.32 -20.19
CA GLY A 245 0.16 0.28 -21.19
C GLY A 245 -0.31 0.05 -22.63
N THR A 246 -0.81 -1.14 -22.93
CA THR A 246 -1.36 -1.50 -24.26
C THR A 246 -2.50 -0.57 -24.68
N PHE A 247 -3.31 -0.14 -23.71
CA PHE A 247 -4.47 0.71 -23.97
C PHE A 247 -4.26 2.18 -23.59
N GLY A 248 -3.04 2.58 -23.17
CA GLY A 248 -2.67 3.96 -22.88
C GLY A 248 -3.39 4.56 -21.68
N ILE A 249 -3.70 3.74 -20.67
CA ILE A 249 -4.35 4.12 -19.42
C ILE A 249 -3.44 3.87 -18.23
N ALA A 250 -3.75 4.43 -17.07
CA ALA A 250 -2.91 4.41 -15.87
C ALA A 250 -1.48 4.92 -16.15
N ASN A 251 -1.34 5.97 -16.94
CA ASN A 251 -0.05 6.50 -17.40
C ASN A 251 0.76 7.25 -16.32
N GLN A 252 0.33 7.17 -15.07
CA GLN A 252 1.03 7.66 -13.88
C GLN A 252 1.28 6.54 -12.85
N GLY A 253 1.21 5.29 -13.29
CA GLY A 253 1.37 4.11 -12.43
C GLY A 253 0.09 3.70 -11.69
N THR A 254 0.25 2.86 -10.67
CA THR A 254 -0.88 2.18 -10.02
C THR A 254 -1.12 2.59 -8.56
N ASP A 255 -0.26 3.43 -7.98
CA ASP A 255 -0.28 3.74 -6.54
C ASP A 255 -0.97 5.06 -6.19
N ALA A 256 -1.54 5.77 -7.15
CA ALA A 256 -2.27 7.03 -6.89
C ALA A 256 -3.49 6.86 -5.94
N GLY A 257 -3.88 5.62 -5.65
CA GLY A 257 -4.97 5.27 -4.73
C GLY A 257 -6.37 5.49 -5.29
N ALA A 258 -6.47 5.91 -6.56
CA ALA A 258 -7.70 6.11 -7.31
C ALA A 258 -7.41 5.78 -8.77
N ALA A 259 -8.36 5.34 -9.52
CA ALA A 259 -8.18 5.05 -10.95
C ALA A 259 -8.05 6.35 -11.79
N VAL A 260 -7.07 7.20 -11.42
CA VAL A 260 -6.79 8.49 -12.08
C VAL A 260 -5.42 8.48 -12.74
N ASP A 261 -5.33 9.17 -13.86
CA ASP A 261 -4.09 9.45 -14.58
C ASP A 261 -4.17 10.83 -15.28
N LEU A 262 -3.24 11.12 -16.17
CA LEU A 262 -3.31 12.32 -17.01
C LEU A 262 -3.94 12.01 -18.36
N ASP A 263 -4.89 12.83 -18.76
CA ASP A 263 -5.35 12.84 -20.14
C ASP A 263 -4.20 13.25 -21.08
N PRO A 264 -3.85 12.44 -22.08
CA PRO A 264 -2.66 12.68 -22.91
C PRO A 264 -2.69 13.99 -23.70
N GLU A 265 -3.88 14.50 -24.04
CA GLU A 265 -4.05 15.72 -24.86
C GLU A 265 -4.09 16.97 -23.97
N SER A 266 -4.94 16.96 -22.95
CA SER A 266 -5.17 18.14 -22.10
C SER A 266 -4.18 18.25 -20.93
N GLN A 267 -3.45 17.18 -20.61
CA GLN A 267 -2.57 17.07 -19.43
C GLN A 267 -3.28 17.37 -18.10
N LYS A 268 -4.59 17.12 -18.06
CA LYS A 268 -5.41 17.21 -16.84
C LYS A 268 -5.65 15.84 -16.26
N VAL A 269 -5.87 15.81 -14.95
CA VAL A 269 -6.30 14.58 -14.26
C VAL A 269 -7.61 14.09 -14.87
N ARG A 270 -7.67 12.81 -15.19
CA ARG A 270 -8.90 12.13 -15.61
C ARG A 270 -9.09 10.85 -14.79
N TYR A 271 -10.33 10.38 -14.74
CA TYR A 271 -10.67 9.04 -14.26
C TYR A 271 -10.58 8.09 -15.47
N TYR A 272 -9.48 7.32 -15.59
CA TYR A 272 -9.22 6.53 -16.79
C TYR A 272 -10.24 5.41 -17.05
N PRO A 273 -11.00 4.85 -16.05
CA PRO A 273 -12.08 3.90 -16.37
C PRO A 273 -13.24 4.50 -17.17
N ALA A 274 -13.30 5.82 -17.31
CA ALA A 274 -14.25 6.49 -18.21
C ALA A 274 -13.68 6.84 -19.59
N SER A 275 -12.46 6.38 -19.93
CA SER A 275 -11.77 6.71 -21.18
C SER A 275 -12.04 5.70 -22.29
N ASP A 276 -11.81 6.13 -23.54
CA ASP A 276 -11.91 5.25 -24.72
C ASP A 276 -10.90 4.08 -24.64
N GLY A 277 -9.67 4.32 -24.15
CA GLY A 277 -8.69 3.25 -23.96
C GLY A 277 -9.17 2.17 -23.00
N TYR A 278 -9.88 2.55 -21.94
CA TYR A 278 -10.46 1.58 -21.01
C TYR A 278 -11.61 0.79 -21.66
N ARG A 279 -12.48 1.47 -22.43
CA ARG A 279 -13.54 0.81 -23.20
C ARG A 279 -12.97 -0.23 -24.17
N GLU A 280 -11.92 0.11 -24.92
CA GLU A 280 -11.26 -0.82 -25.85
C GLU A 280 -10.63 -2.02 -25.13
N MET A 281 -10.07 -1.82 -23.92
CA MET A 281 -9.58 -2.92 -23.08
C MET A 281 -10.73 -3.85 -22.67
N LEU A 282 -11.87 -3.30 -22.27
CA LEU A 282 -13.05 -4.11 -21.91
C LEU A 282 -13.61 -4.86 -23.12
N GLU A 283 -13.59 -4.27 -24.32
CA GLU A 283 -14.02 -4.93 -25.56
C GLU A 283 -13.12 -6.15 -25.86
N PHE A 284 -11.81 -5.99 -25.73
CA PHE A 284 -10.85 -7.09 -25.91
C PHE A 284 -11.10 -8.21 -24.90
N LEU A 285 -11.24 -7.88 -23.60
CA LEU A 285 -11.46 -8.85 -22.54
C LEU A 285 -12.83 -9.53 -22.63
N HIS A 286 -13.88 -8.80 -23.04
CA HIS A 286 -15.18 -9.38 -23.35
C HIS A 286 -15.07 -10.45 -24.44
N GLY A 287 -14.36 -10.15 -25.54
CA GLY A 287 -14.12 -11.11 -26.61
C GLY A 287 -13.41 -12.37 -26.13
N LEU A 288 -12.39 -12.24 -25.27
CA LEU A 288 -11.72 -13.40 -24.66
C LEU A 288 -12.65 -14.20 -23.73
N TYR A 289 -13.45 -13.50 -22.92
CA TYR A 289 -14.39 -14.15 -21.99
C TYR A 289 -15.50 -14.90 -22.71
N ALA A 290 -16.10 -14.27 -23.74
CA ALA A 290 -17.17 -14.86 -24.55
C ALA A 290 -16.71 -16.15 -25.28
N ASP A 291 -15.45 -16.21 -25.71
CA ASP A 291 -14.87 -17.39 -26.34
C ASP A 291 -14.33 -18.43 -25.34
N GLY A 292 -14.48 -18.18 -24.03
CA GLY A 292 -14.02 -19.06 -22.97
C GLY A 292 -12.49 -19.15 -22.89
N LEU A 293 -11.80 -18.05 -23.19
CA LEU A 293 -10.36 -17.89 -23.12
C LEU A 293 -9.91 -17.26 -21.79
N ILE A 294 -10.84 -16.73 -21.00
CA ILE A 294 -10.65 -16.30 -19.61
C ILE A 294 -11.44 -17.26 -18.71
N GLN A 295 -10.88 -17.57 -17.57
CA GLN A 295 -11.52 -18.33 -16.50
C GLN A 295 -12.94 -17.80 -16.24
N GLN A 296 -13.95 -18.65 -16.34
CA GLN A 296 -15.36 -18.21 -16.36
C GLN A 296 -15.85 -17.72 -14.99
N ASP A 297 -15.24 -18.16 -13.92
CA ASP A 297 -15.49 -17.73 -12.53
C ASP A 297 -14.44 -16.73 -12.02
N ILE A 298 -13.75 -16.01 -12.91
CA ILE A 298 -12.64 -15.08 -12.60
C ILE A 298 -13.02 -14.02 -11.55
N TYR A 299 -14.28 -13.58 -11.48
CA TYR A 299 -14.76 -12.59 -10.53
C TYR A 299 -15.03 -13.15 -9.13
N SER A 300 -15.08 -14.47 -8.98
CA SER A 300 -15.23 -15.17 -7.69
C SER A 300 -14.02 -16.02 -7.33
N SER A 301 -13.02 -16.10 -8.21
CA SER A 301 -11.77 -16.83 -7.98
C SER A 301 -10.91 -16.11 -6.94
N ASP A 302 -10.61 -16.78 -5.86
CA ASP A 302 -9.71 -16.30 -4.83
C ASP A 302 -8.26 -16.80 -5.05
N PHE A 303 -7.35 -16.34 -4.20
CA PHE A 303 -5.94 -16.71 -4.28
C PHE A 303 -5.70 -18.20 -4.05
N ALA A 304 -6.50 -18.87 -3.22
CA ALA A 304 -6.37 -20.28 -2.96
C ALA A 304 -6.78 -21.14 -4.17
N ALA A 305 -7.90 -20.80 -4.81
CA ALA A 305 -8.36 -21.45 -6.05
C ALA A 305 -7.35 -21.23 -7.20
N PHE A 306 -6.86 -20.01 -7.37
CA PHE A 306 -5.83 -19.69 -8.34
C PHE A 306 -4.55 -20.50 -8.14
N THR A 307 -4.05 -20.57 -6.90
CA THR A 307 -2.83 -21.32 -6.57
C THR A 307 -3.01 -22.82 -6.77
N ALA A 308 -4.17 -23.37 -6.45
CA ALA A 308 -4.50 -24.77 -6.68
C ALA A 308 -4.47 -25.09 -8.19
N ALA A 309 -5.17 -24.31 -9.03
CA ALA A 309 -5.18 -24.50 -10.47
C ALA A 309 -3.78 -24.38 -11.10
N GLY A 310 -2.96 -23.44 -10.60
CA GLY A 310 -1.57 -23.28 -11.03
C GLY A 310 -0.68 -24.46 -10.66
N THR A 311 -0.83 -25.00 -9.45
CA THR A 311 -0.07 -26.16 -8.95
C THR A 311 -0.46 -27.44 -9.69
N GLU A 312 -1.73 -27.59 -10.06
CA GLU A 312 -2.24 -28.67 -10.91
C GLU A 312 -1.79 -28.54 -12.37
N GLY A 313 -1.22 -27.39 -12.77
CA GLY A 313 -0.71 -27.16 -14.11
C GLY A 313 -1.78 -26.75 -15.13
N LEU A 314 -2.96 -26.37 -14.68
CA LEU A 314 -4.11 -26.09 -15.56
C LEU A 314 -4.06 -24.71 -16.22
N LEU A 315 -3.25 -23.76 -15.70
CA LEU A 315 -3.22 -22.40 -16.19
C LEU A 315 -2.27 -22.25 -17.40
N GLY A 316 -2.77 -21.81 -18.55
CA GLY A 316 -1.97 -21.49 -19.73
C GLY A 316 -1.24 -20.16 -19.60
N SER A 317 -1.93 -19.16 -19.07
CA SER A 317 -1.42 -17.82 -18.80
C SER A 317 -1.98 -17.28 -17.49
N CYS A 318 -1.23 -16.41 -16.82
CA CYS A 318 -1.66 -15.75 -15.59
C CYS A 318 -0.92 -14.42 -15.38
N ALA A 319 -1.48 -13.58 -14.50
CA ALA A 319 -0.88 -12.32 -14.06
C ALA A 319 -0.55 -12.41 -12.56
N ASN A 320 0.74 -12.45 -12.22
CA ASN A 320 1.22 -12.48 -10.83
C ASN A 320 2.70 -12.01 -10.72
N GLN A 321 3.27 -12.08 -9.51
CA GLN A 321 4.67 -11.72 -9.26
C GLN A 321 5.65 -12.72 -9.91
N ALA A 322 5.50 -14.01 -9.60
CA ALA A 322 6.32 -15.09 -10.14
C ALA A 322 5.62 -16.43 -9.93
N PRO A 323 5.22 -17.14 -11.00
CA PRO A 323 4.54 -18.42 -10.89
C PRO A 323 5.25 -19.47 -10.04
N ALA A 324 6.59 -19.54 -10.10
CA ALA A 324 7.37 -20.52 -9.32
C ALA A 324 7.20 -20.35 -7.81
N GLY A 325 6.96 -19.12 -7.34
CA GLY A 325 6.74 -18.85 -5.92
C GLY A 325 5.40 -19.37 -5.40
N TYR A 326 4.43 -19.63 -6.31
CA TYR A 326 3.08 -20.05 -5.95
C TYR A 326 2.70 -21.46 -6.45
N PHE A 327 3.25 -21.88 -7.60
CA PHE A 327 2.89 -23.13 -8.29
C PHE A 327 3.99 -24.20 -8.18
N GLY A 328 5.05 -23.95 -7.41
CA GLY A 328 6.16 -24.88 -7.23
C GLY A 328 6.86 -25.22 -8.55
N GLU A 329 7.11 -26.51 -8.81
CA GLU A 329 7.85 -26.96 -10.00
C GLU A 329 7.14 -26.58 -11.31
N VAL A 330 5.82 -26.64 -11.35
CA VAL A 330 5.04 -26.24 -12.54
C VAL A 330 5.27 -24.77 -12.86
N GLY A 331 5.38 -23.92 -11.83
CA GLY A 331 5.60 -22.50 -12.00
C GLY A 331 6.93 -22.13 -12.70
N LYS A 332 7.93 -23.03 -12.68
CA LYS A 332 9.19 -22.83 -13.38
C LYS A 332 9.07 -22.90 -14.91
N SER A 333 7.99 -23.49 -15.43
CA SER A 333 7.74 -23.56 -16.87
C SER A 333 7.10 -22.32 -17.48
N TYR A 334 6.86 -21.28 -16.68
CA TYR A 334 6.32 -20.02 -17.18
C TYR A 334 7.42 -19.05 -17.57
N VAL A 335 7.19 -18.37 -18.70
CA VAL A 335 8.02 -17.26 -19.19
C VAL A 335 7.27 -15.94 -19.10
N PRO A 336 7.95 -14.84 -18.73
CA PRO A 336 7.34 -13.53 -18.73
C PRO A 336 7.11 -13.02 -20.15
N LEU A 337 5.98 -12.37 -20.38
CA LEU A 337 5.70 -11.71 -21.65
C LEU A 337 6.19 -10.27 -21.61
N LYS A 338 6.67 -9.76 -22.73
CA LYS A 338 6.81 -8.32 -22.97
C LYS A 338 5.44 -7.66 -22.88
N PRO A 339 5.37 -6.33 -22.62
CA PRO A 339 4.10 -5.62 -22.77
C PRO A 339 3.50 -5.87 -24.14
N LEU A 340 2.27 -6.37 -24.18
CA LEU A 340 1.57 -6.61 -25.43
C LEU A 340 1.25 -5.29 -26.14
N VAL A 341 1.29 -5.30 -27.46
CA VAL A 341 0.87 -4.16 -28.27
C VAL A 341 -0.42 -4.46 -29.03
N ARG A 342 -1.16 -3.43 -29.44
CA ARG A 342 -2.41 -3.61 -30.22
C ARG A 342 -2.14 -4.23 -31.58
N SER A 343 -1.09 -3.73 -32.26
CA SER A 343 -0.69 -4.15 -33.59
C SER A 343 0.82 -4.23 -33.73
N ALA A 344 1.27 -5.08 -34.63
CA ALA A 344 2.71 -5.20 -34.92
C ALA A 344 3.31 -3.86 -35.38
N GLY A 345 4.35 -3.42 -34.70
CA GLY A 345 5.03 -2.15 -34.96
C GLY A 345 4.63 -1.01 -34.03
N ASP A 346 3.63 -1.20 -33.16
CA ASP A 346 3.36 -0.26 -32.07
C ASP A 346 4.47 -0.33 -31.02
N GLU A 347 4.71 0.78 -30.30
CA GLU A 347 5.68 0.84 -29.23
C GLU A 347 5.10 0.22 -27.94
N PRO A 348 5.79 -0.76 -27.34
CA PRO A 348 5.35 -1.34 -26.09
C PRO A 348 5.43 -0.34 -24.92
N ALA A 349 4.46 -0.38 -24.00
CA ALA A 349 4.44 0.43 -22.80
C ALA A 349 4.02 -0.40 -21.59
N TRP A 350 4.69 -0.19 -20.47
CA TRP A 350 4.37 -0.85 -19.19
C TRP A 350 3.95 0.18 -18.14
N HIS A 351 2.67 0.15 -17.76
CA HIS A 351 2.10 1.11 -16.82
C HIS A 351 1.83 0.53 -15.42
N ALA A 352 1.94 -0.79 -15.25
CA ALA A 352 1.83 -1.45 -13.95
C ALA A 352 3.10 -1.26 -13.12
N VAL A 353 3.41 -0.01 -12.82
CA VAL A 353 4.59 0.42 -12.06
C VAL A 353 4.16 0.97 -10.72
N ARG A 354 4.77 0.48 -9.65
CA ARG A 354 4.55 0.98 -8.29
C ARG A 354 5.47 2.16 -7.96
N SER A 355 4.96 3.07 -7.14
CA SER A 355 5.75 4.15 -6.57
C SER A 355 6.84 3.61 -5.62
N GLU A 356 7.93 4.36 -5.47
CA GLU A 356 8.92 4.12 -4.40
C GLU A 356 8.31 4.33 -3.02
N LEU A 357 7.38 5.26 -2.89
CA LEU A 357 6.54 5.41 -1.70
C LEU A 357 5.50 4.28 -1.68
N SER A 358 5.83 3.19 -0.99
CA SER A 358 4.96 2.00 -0.97
C SER A 358 3.70 2.20 -0.15
N SER A 359 3.77 3.02 0.89
CA SER A 359 2.65 3.27 1.79
C SER A 359 2.90 4.44 2.74
N ILE A 360 1.82 5.07 3.19
CA ILE A 360 1.78 6.04 4.29
C ILE A 360 0.90 5.50 5.42
N GLY A 361 0.94 6.13 6.60
CA GLY A 361 0.09 5.75 7.74
C GLY A 361 0.53 4.50 8.49
N ASN A 362 1.74 3.99 8.23
CA ASN A 362 2.25 2.79 8.90
C ASN A 362 2.96 3.07 10.21
N PHE A 363 3.41 4.29 10.41
CA PHE A 363 3.88 4.79 11.69
C PHE A 363 3.35 6.21 11.89
N VAL A 364 2.73 6.45 13.03
CA VAL A 364 2.18 7.75 13.40
C VAL A 364 2.47 8.00 14.87
N MET A 365 3.14 9.12 15.17
CA MET A 365 3.41 9.55 16.54
C MET A 365 2.23 10.37 17.07
N THR A 366 1.84 10.14 18.31
CA THR A 366 0.74 10.88 18.96
C THR A 366 1.26 11.96 19.92
N ASP A 367 0.40 12.90 20.29
CA ASP A 367 0.69 13.94 21.28
C ASP A 367 0.90 13.40 22.70
N ASN A 368 0.59 12.11 22.95
CA ASN A 368 0.92 11.42 24.19
C ASN A 368 2.38 10.91 24.24
N CYS A 369 3.19 11.18 23.19
CA CYS A 369 4.56 10.69 23.17
C CYS A 369 5.43 11.37 24.24
N GLU A 370 5.94 10.56 25.18
CA GLU A 370 6.84 11.04 26.23
C GLU A 370 8.29 11.17 25.74
N HIS A 371 8.66 10.42 24.67
CA HIS A 371 10.01 10.27 24.15
C HIS A 371 10.08 10.50 22.63
N PRO A 372 9.70 11.72 22.12
CA PRO A 372 9.55 11.93 20.67
C PRO A 372 10.88 11.84 19.90
N VAL A 373 11.98 12.30 20.46
CA VAL A 373 13.29 12.26 19.80
C VAL A 373 13.87 10.86 19.81
N GLU A 374 13.76 10.16 20.94
CA GLU A 374 14.18 8.76 21.11
C GLU A 374 13.42 7.85 20.14
N LEU A 375 12.11 8.03 20.04
CA LEU A 375 11.25 7.27 19.15
C LEU A 375 11.57 7.58 17.67
N ALA A 376 11.81 8.83 17.33
CA ALA A 376 12.23 9.21 15.97
C ALA A 376 13.57 8.56 15.60
N ARG A 377 14.57 8.60 16.48
CA ARG A 377 15.87 7.95 16.28
C ARG A 377 15.76 6.43 16.21
N TRP A 378 14.88 5.84 17.02
CA TRP A 378 14.60 4.41 16.94
C TRP A 378 13.94 4.03 15.61
N MET A 379 13.03 4.87 15.11
CA MET A 379 12.46 4.67 13.79
C MET A 379 13.49 4.85 12.67
N ASP A 380 14.39 5.83 12.78
CA ASP A 380 15.45 6.07 11.79
C ASP A 380 16.42 4.89 11.65
N PHE A 381 16.66 4.16 12.74
CA PHE A 381 17.47 2.93 12.72
C PHE A 381 16.97 1.94 11.66
N TRP A 382 15.65 1.80 11.48
CA TRP A 382 15.04 0.86 10.52
C TRP A 382 15.14 1.33 9.05
N TYR A 383 15.47 2.61 8.79
CA TYR A 383 15.75 3.14 7.45
C TYR A 383 17.23 3.03 7.06
N GLY A 384 18.10 2.72 8.02
CA GLY A 384 19.50 2.41 7.79
C GLY A 384 19.72 0.96 7.37
N GLU A 385 20.90 0.68 6.80
CA GLU A 385 21.26 -0.65 6.31
C GLU A 385 21.22 -1.71 7.41
N GLU A 386 21.82 -1.45 8.58
CA GLU A 386 21.84 -2.40 9.70
C GLU A 386 20.44 -2.71 10.23
N GLY A 387 19.60 -1.68 10.37
CA GLY A 387 18.23 -1.85 10.83
C GLY A 387 17.37 -2.58 9.82
N ALA A 388 17.46 -2.23 8.53
CA ALA A 388 16.74 -2.92 7.46
C ALA A 388 17.13 -4.41 7.39
N LYS A 389 18.41 -4.72 7.48
CA LYS A 389 18.92 -6.10 7.50
C LYS A 389 18.35 -6.87 8.70
N LEU A 390 18.41 -6.28 9.88
CA LEU A 390 17.86 -6.87 11.11
C LEU A 390 16.35 -7.07 11.01
N PHE A 391 15.63 -6.12 10.41
CA PHE A 391 14.17 -6.15 10.26
C PHE A 391 13.69 -7.28 9.35
N PHE A 392 14.39 -7.49 8.22
CA PHE A 392 13.98 -8.47 7.20
C PHE A 392 14.63 -9.85 7.35
N LEU A 393 15.86 -9.93 7.85
CA LEU A 393 16.61 -11.19 7.94
C LEU A 393 16.79 -11.69 9.38
N GLY A 394 16.80 -10.79 10.36
CA GLY A 394 17.14 -11.14 11.73
C GLY A 394 18.64 -10.98 12.02
N VAL A 395 19.20 -11.87 12.82
CA VAL A 395 20.58 -11.80 13.34
C VAL A 395 21.49 -12.72 12.56
N GLU A 396 22.65 -12.22 12.13
CA GLU A 396 23.67 -13.03 11.46
C GLU A 396 24.17 -14.16 12.37
N GLY A 397 24.31 -15.35 11.79
CA GLY A 397 24.63 -16.58 12.52
C GLY A 397 23.44 -17.26 13.21
N GLU A 398 22.25 -16.62 13.26
CA GLU A 398 21.01 -17.22 13.77
C GLU A 398 19.98 -17.53 12.68
N SER A 399 19.87 -16.68 11.66
CA SER A 399 18.89 -16.83 10.57
C SER A 399 19.53 -16.79 9.18
N TYR A 400 20.66 -16.11 9.05
CA TYR A 400 21.41 -16.01 7.79
C TYR A 400 22.92 -15.91 8.08
N GLU A 401 23.72 -16.07 7.03
CA GLU A 401 25.16 -15.78 7.03
C GLU A 401 25.54 -14.97 5.78
N GLU A 402 26.62 -14.22 5.84
CA GLU A 402 27.15 -13.52 4.67
C GLU A 402 28.11 -14.42 3.88
N VAL A 403 27.74 -14.72 2.64
CA VAL A 403 28.54 -15.50 1.68
C VAL A 403 28.85 -14.64 0.47
N ASP A 404 30.11 -14.37 0.23
CA ASP A 404 30.59 -13.54 -0.90
C ASP A 404 29.89 -12.17 -1.01
N GLY A 405 29.57 -11.55 0.14
CA GLY A 405 28.91 -10.25 0.23
C GLY A 405 27.39 -10.29 0.00
N ARG A 406 26.77 -11.46 0.10
CA ARG A 406 25.32 -11.66 0.03
C ARG A 406 24.82 -12.36 1.28
N ALA A 407 23.69 -11.93 1.77
CA ALA A 407 23.01 -12.60 2.87
C ALA A 407 22.29 -13.85 2.36
N GLU A 408 22.72 -15.02 2.83
CA GLU A 408 22.10 -16.32 2.55
C GLU A 408 21.42 -16.84 3.80
N LEU A 409 20.15 -17.25 3.68
CA LEU A 409 19.41 -17.85 4.80
C LEU A 409 20.06 -19.17 5.21
N LEU A 410 20.18 -19.40 6.51
CA LEU A 410 20.65 -20.67 7.03
C LEU A 410 19.70 -21.83 6.62
N PRO A 411 20.22 -23.07 6.47
CA PRO A 411 19.41 -24.19 6.00
C PRO A 411 18.12 -24.40 6.79
N GLU A 412 18.15 -24.27 8.12
CA GLU A 412 16.97 -24.42 8.98
C GLU A 412 15.88 -23.37 8.73
N VAL A 413 16.25 -22.20 8.22
CA VAL A 413 15.32 -21.12 7.83
C VAL A 413 14.85 -21.34 6.40
N ALA A 414 15.76 -21.62 5.48
CA ALA A 414 15.47 -21.76 4.05
C ALA A 414 14.63 -23.02 3.72
N GLU A 415 14.81 -24.11 4.49
CA GLU A 415 14.12 -25.40 4.31
C GLU A 415 12.79 -25.50 5.09
N ALA A 416 12.37 -24.43 5.83
CA ALA A 416 11.08 -24.40 6.49
C ALA A 416 9.93 -24.47 5.47
N ALA A 417 8.71 -24.73 5.94
CA ALA A 417 7.54 -24.86 5.06
C ALA A 417 7.25 -23.58 4.23
N SER A 418 7.68 -22.43 4.76
CA SER A 418 7.76 -21.16 4.04
C SER A 418 8.88 -20.31 4.63
N ILE A 419 9.33 -19.30 3.88
CA ILE A 419 10.31 -18.31 4.37
C ILE A 419 9.77 -17.59 5.62
N ASP A 420 8.49 -17.23 5.63
CA ASP A 420 7.85 -16.60 6.79
C ASP A 420 7.89 -17.49 8.04
N GLU A 421 7.69 -18.79 7.88
CA GLU A 421 7.79 -19.73 9.02
C GLU A 421 9.23 -19.85 9.52
N GLY A 422 10.20 -19.93 8.62
CA GLY A 422 11.61 -19.97 8.96
C GLY A 422 12.09 -18.70 9.68
N LEU A 423 11.62 -17.54 9.24
CA LEU A 423 12.00 -16.24 9.82
C LEU A 423 11.15 -15.83 11.04
N ARG A 424 10.07 -16.53 11.38
CA ARG A 424 9.09 -16.12 12.41
C ARG A 424 9.69 -15.73 13.76
N GLN A 425 10.77 -16.39 14.19
CA GLN A 425 11.44 -16.11 15.46
C GLN A 425 12.69 -15.24 15.31
N HIS A 426 13.01 -14.84 14.10
CA HIS A 426 14.25 -14.14 13.78
C HIS A 426 14.04 -12.72 13.29
N ALA A 427 13.05 -12.48 12.42
CA ALA A 427 12.79 -11.20 11.76
C ALA A 427 11.49 -10.55 12.24
N LEU A 428 11.41 -9.22 12.13
CA LEU A 428 10.21 -8.47 12.48
C LEU A 428 9.23 -8.33 11.30
N PHE A 429 9.73 -8.43 10.05
CA PHE A 429 8.86 -8.40 8.88
C PHE A 429 8.41 -9.80 8.50
N LEU A 430 7.12 -10.04 8.59
CA LEU A 430 6.46 -11.26 8.15
C LEU A 430 5.12 -10.92 7.47
N GLY A 431 5.22 -10.10 6.43
CA GLY A 431 4.09 -9.66 5.64
C GLY A 431 3.40 -8.39 6.13
N GLY A 432 2.58 -7.82 5.26
CA GLY A 432 1.82 -6.60 5.52
C GLY A 432 2.62 -5.30 5.37
N TRP A 433 2.00 -4.21 5.75
CA TRP A 433 2.60 -2.88 5.69
C TRP A 433 3.64 -2.67 6.79
N TYR A 434 4.64 -1.86 6.53
CA TYR A 434 5.68 -1.51 7.50
C TYR A 434 6.21 -0.11 7.19
N PRO A 435 6.65 0.65 8.19
CA PRO A 435 7.51 1.81 8.02
C PRO A 435 8.96 1.33 7.93
N GLY A 436 9.67 1.70 6.89
CA GLY A 436 11.05 1.26 6.68
C GLY A 436 11.45 1.18 5.20
N TRP A 437 12.67 0.74 4.94
CA TRP A 437 13.27 0.66 3.61
C TRP A 437 13.43 -0.80 3.19
N ALA A 438 12.70 -1.21 2.13
CA ALA A 438 12.79 -2.55 1.55
C ALA A 438 13.70 -2.54 0.33
N THR A 439 14.75 -3.34 0.39
CA THR A 439 15.68 -3.58 -0.71
C THR A 439 15.83 -5.07 -0.99
N GLY A 440 16.13 -5.42 -2.24
CA GLY A 440 16.39 -6.80 -2.68
C GLY A 440 17.57 -7.47 -1.97
N ASP A 441 18.45 -6.69 -1.34
CA ASP A 441 19.57 -7.22 -0.59
C ASP A 441 19.13 -7.94 0.69
N TRP A 442 18.04 -7.43 1.34
CA TRP A 442 17.58 -7.95 2.63
C TRP A 442 16.17 -8.54 2.59
N PHE A 443 15.26 -7.94 1.84
CA PHE A 443 13.89 -8.43 1.72
C PHE A 443 13.87 -9.81 1.03
N ARG A 444 13.20 -10.77 1.66
CA ARG A 444 13.00 -12.12 1.11
C ARG A 444 11.51 -12.39 0.93
N GLY A 445 11.11 -12.54 -0.32
CA GLY A 445 9.72 -12.80 -0.72
C GLY A 445 9.68 -13.27 -2.16
N VAL A 446 8.48 -13.55 -2.66
CA VAL A 446 8.27 -13.94 -4.07
C VAL A 446 8.73 -12.83 -5.02
N GLU A 447 8.58 -11.57 -4.59
CA GLU A 447 8.95 -10.36 -5.34
C GLU A 447 10.46 -10.30 -5.63
N THR A 448 11.30 -10.80 -4.74
CA THR A 448 12.77 -10.79 -4.89
C THR A 448 13.33 -12.12 -5.36
N SER A 449 12.46 -13.09 -5.72
CA SER A 449 12.88 -14.34 -6.34
C SER A 449 13.53 -14.10 -7.70
N GLU A 450 14.40 -15.03 -8.13
CA GLU A 450 15.06 -14.96 -9.43
C GLU A 450 14.04 -14.81 -10.57
N GLN A 451 12.97 -15.62 -10.58
CA GLN A 451 11.95 -15.55 -11.63
C GLN A 451 11.23 -14.19 -11.62
N SER A 452 10.91 -13.63 -10.45
CA SER A 452 10.30 -12.29 -10.37
C SER A 452 11.22 -11.22 -10.92
N THR A 453 12.50 -11.27 -10.55
CA THR A 453 13.52 -10.30 -10.98
C THR A 453 13.77 -10.40 -12.50
N GLU A 454 13.90 -11.60 -13.05
CA GLU A 454 14.05 -11.79 -14.48
C GLU A 454 12.79 -11.33 -15.23
N GLY A 455 11.59 -11.62 -14.71
CA GLY A 455 10.34 -11.11 -15.28
C GLY A 455 10.25 -9.58 -15.24
N ALA A 456 10.72 -8.96 -14.17
CA ALA A 456 10.77 -7.49 -14.05
C ALA A 456 11.70 -6.87 -15.09
N LYS A 457 12.87 -7.44 -15.36
CA LYS A 457 13.81 -6.99 -16.41
C LYS A 457 13.20 -7.03 -17.82
N VAL A 458 12.22 -7.90 -18.07
CA VAL A 458 11.54 -7.96 -19.38
C VAL A 458 10.62 -6.76 -19.59
N VAL A 459 9.98 -6.24 -18.55
CA VAL A 459 9.04 -5.12 -18.65
C VAL A 459 9.68 -3.75 -18.37
N GLU A 460 10.76 -3.70 -17.59
CA GLU A 460 11.48 -2.48 -17.19
C GLU A 460 11.81 -1.53 -18.35
N PRO A 461 12.35 -1.99 -19.51
CA PRO A 461 12.69 -1.09 -20.62
C PRO A 461 11.53 -0.28 -21.17
N TYR A 462 10.29 -0.72 -20.92
CA TYR A 462 9.05 -0.15 -21.40
C TYR A 462 8.25 0.59 -20.31
N ALA A 463 8.79 0.61 -19.10
CA ALA A 463 8.10 1.12 -17.93
C ALA A 463 8.04 2.65 -17.90
N LEU A 464 7.00 3.16 -17.24
CA LEU A 464 6.89 4.57 -16.91
C LEU A 464 8.11 5.03 -16.11
N LYS A 465 8.60 6.21 -16.44
CA LYS A 465 9.73 6.85 -15.72
C LYS A 465 9.25 7.64 -14.51
N GLU A 466 8.08 8.23 -14.62
CA GLU A 466 7.43 9.00 -13.56
C GLU A 466 6.18 8.25 -13.10
N VAL A 467 6.05 8.09 -11.81
CA VAL A 467 4.94 7.37 -11.17
C VAL A 467 4.45 8.20 -10.00
N TRP A 468 3.15 8.42 -9.94
CA TRP A 468 2.56 9.12 -8.82
C TRP A 468 2.53 8.26 -7.56
N PRO A 469 3.03 8.77 -6.43
CA PRO A 469 2.67 8.22 -5.13
C PRO A 469 1.19 8.54 -4.81
N ALA A 470 0.66 7.92 -3.78
CA ALA A 470 -0.66 8.26 -3.26
C ALA A 470 -0.78 9.78 -3.02
N PHE A 471 -1.99 10.33 -3.26
CA PHE A 471 -2.25 11.74 -3.02
C PHE A 471 -2.52 12.01 -1.54
N THR A 472 -2.06 13.16 -1.06
CA THR A 472 -2.40 13.71 0.25
C THR A 472 -3.44 14.82 0.08
N PHE A 473 -4.41 14.85 0.99
CA PHE A 473 -5.58 15.74 0.94
C PHE A 473 -5.77 16.44 2.28
N THR A 474 -6.51 17.56 2.30
CA THR A 474 -7.06 18.10 3.55
C THR A 474 -8.11 17.15 4.13
N ALA A 475 -8.48 17.32 5.39
CA ALA A 475 -9.53 16.52 6.01
C ALA A 475 -10.87 16.65 5.26
N GLU A 476 -11.22 17.85 4.78
CA GLU A 476 -12.44 18.10 4.01
C GLU A 476 -12.42 17.40 2.64
N GLU A 477 -11.33 17.55 1.88
CA GLU A 477 -11.15 16.87 0.60
C GLU A 477 -11.17 15.34 0.77
N SER A 478 -10.54 14.81 1.82
CA SER A 478 -10.52 13.38 2.13
C SER A 478 -11.93 12.85 2.39
N GLN A 479 -12.76 13.59 3.11
CA GLN A 479 -14.14 13.20 3.37
C GLN A 479 -14.97 13.18 2.08
N GLN A 480 -14.81 14.19 1.23
CA GLN A 480 -15.47 14.26 -0.08
C GLN A 480 -15.05 13.09 -0.98
N ILE A 481 -13.74 12.87 -1.12
CA ILE A 481 -13.16 11.79 -1.95
C ILE A 481 -13.62 10.42 -1.44
N THR A 482 -13.63 10.19 -0.14
CA THR A 482 -14.09 8.92 0.43
C THR A 482 -15.54 8.66 0.10
N THR A 483 -16.41 9.68 0.23
CA THR A 483 -17.84 9.53 -0.03
C THR A 483 -18.11 9.24 -1.51
N LEU A 484 -17.57 10.05 -2.41
CA LEU A 484 -17.75 9.88 -3.85
C LEU A 484 -17.03 8.63 -4.38
N GLY A 485 -15.81 8.39 -3.89
CA GLY A 485 -14.97 7.28 -4.33
C GLY A 485 -15.57 5.91 -4.03
N ASN A 486 -16.24 5.75 -2.88
CA ASN A 486 -16.92 4.49 -2.56
C ASN A 486 -18.04 4.18 -3.57
N ASP A 487 -18.86 5.17 -3.92
CA ASP A 487 -19.96 4.98 -4.86
C ASP A 487 -19.44 4.78 -6.29
N ILE A 488 -18.43 5.56 -6.71
CA ILE A 488 -17.77 5.45 -8.02
C ILE A 488 -17.12 4.07 -8.18
N THR A 489 -16.33 3.64 -7.19
CA THR A 489 -15.61 2.35 -7.24
C THR A 489 -16.59 1.18 -7.30
N LYS A 490 -17.59 1.18 -6.42
CA LYS A 490 -18.61 0.13 -6.42
C LYS A 490 -19.33 0.03 -7.76
N TYR A 491 -19.78 1.16 -8.30
CA TYR A 491 -20.44 1.18 -9.60
C TYR A 491 -19.47 0.72 -10.72
N ALA A 492 -18.22 1.16 -10.71
CA ALA A 492 -17.22 0.75 -11.69
C ALA A 492 -16.99 -0.77 -11.68
N GLU A 493 -16.80 -1.37 -10.50
CA GLU A 493 -16.59 -2.81 -10.35
C GLU A 493 -17.77 -3.62 -10.90
N GLU A 494 -19.02 -3.24 -10.54
CA GLU A 494 -20.23 -3.88 -11.03
C GLU A 494 -20.37 -3.75 -12.55
N ALA A 495 -20.13 -2.55 -13.09
CA ALA A 495 -20.26 -2.29 -14.52
C ALA A 495 -19.17 -3.02 -15.33
N VAL A 496 -17.93 -3.02 -14.86
CA VAL A 496 -16.81 -3.72 -15.49
C VAL A 496 -17.08 -5.22 -15.57
N ALA A 497 -17.54 -5.83 -14.48
CA ALA A 497 -17.91 -7.24 -14.47
C ALA A 497 -19.02 -7.52 -15.50
N ALA A 498 -20.06 -6.70 -15.54
CA ALA A 498 -21.18 -6.86 -16.48
C ALA A 498 -20.73 -6.68 -17.95
N PHE A 499 -19.83 -5.75 -18.26
CA PHE A 499 -19.30 -5.57 -19.62
C PHE A 499 -18.42 -6.76 -20.04
N VAL A 500 -17.50 -7.21 -19.20
CA VAL A 500 -16.60 -8.33 -19.54
C VAL A 500 -17.39 -9.64 -19.69
N THR A 501 -18.36 -9.91 -18.82
CA THR A 501 -19.18 -11.14 -18.91
C THR A 501 -20.23 -11.08 -20.03
N GLY A 502 -20.53 -9.89 -20.57
CA GLY A 502 -21.55 -9.68 -21.59
C GLY A 502 -22.97 -9.56 -21.02
N GLU A 503 -23.13 -9.44 -19.71
CA GLU A 503 -24.42 -9.12 -19.07
C GLU A 503 -24.89 -7.71 -19.45
N ARG A 504 -23.94 -6.81 -19.77
CA ARG A 504 -24.18 -5.47 -20.29
C ARG A 504 -23.46 -5.28 -21.61
N SER A 505 -24.15 -4.69 -22.60
CA SER A 505 -23.55 -4.39 -23.91
C SER A 505 -22.65 -3.16 -23.85
N LEU A 506 -21.49 -3.21 -24.53
CA LEU A 506 -20.64 -2.04 -24.72
C LEU A 506 -21.29 -0.93 -25.58
N ASP A 507 -22.42 -1.21 -26.24
CA ASP A 507 -23.25 -0.18 -26.88
C ASP A 507 -23.90 0.76 -25.86
N GLU A 508 -23.97 0.35 -24.57
CA GLU A 508 -24.48 1.16 -23.46
C GLU A 508 -23.39 2.02 -22.79
N TRP A 509 -22.24 2.21 -23.45
CA TRP A 509 -21.12 2.96 -22.91
C TRP A 509 -21.48 4.41 -22.54
N ASP A 510 -22.25 5.09 -23.37
CA ASP A 510 -22.68 6.46 -23.10
C ASP A 510 -23.58 6.54 -21.86
N ASP A 511 -24.46 5.56 -21.64
CA ASP A 511 -25.27 5.47 -20.42
C ASP A 511 -24.43 5.15 -19.20
N HIS A 512 -23.34 4.39 -19.35
CA HIS A 512 -22.36 4.13 -18.32
C HIS A 512 -21.64 5.42 -17.88
N LEU A 513 -21.16 6.22 -18.84
CA LEU A 513 -20.54 7.52 -18.56
C LEU A 513 -21.52 8.49 -17.88
N ALA A 514 -22.78 8.54 -18.37
CA ALA A 514 -23.83 9.36 -17.75
C ALA A 514 -24.11 8.98 -16.29
N THR A 515 -23.96 7.70 -15.94
CA THR A 515 -24.11 7.25 -14.55
C THR A 515 -22.97 7.75 -13.67
N PHE A 516 -21.71 7.72 -14.11
CA PHE A 516 -20.59 8.32 -13.39
C PHE A 516 -20.80 9.81 -13.09
N GLU A 517 -21.32 10.56 -14.09
CA GLU A 517 -21.64 11.98 -13.92
C GLU A 517 -22.72 12.20 -12.85
N GLN A 518 -23.74 11.33 -12.77
CA GLN A 518 -24.79 11.39 -11.76
C GLN A 518 -24.29 11.07 -10.35
N ILE A 519 -23.29 10.20 -10.23
CA ILE A 519 -22.62 9.86 -8.96
C ILE A 519 -21.77 11.04 -8.46
N GLY A 520 -21.24 11.88 -9.36
CA GLY A 520 -20.41 13.03 -9.03
C GLY A 520 -18.94 12.89 -9.45
N LEU A 521 -18.67 12.16 -10.55
CA LEU A 521 -17.32 11.95 -11.05
C LEU A 521 -16.55 13.26 -11.30
N GLN A 522 -17.22 14.34 -11.75
CA GLN A 522 -16.59 15.63 -11.98
C GLN A 522 -16.00 16.22 -10.69
N ASP A 523 -16.73 16.16 -9.60
CA ASP A 523 -16.26 16.66 -8.29
C ASP A 523 -15.12 15.79 -7.75
N TYR A 524 -15.20 14.46 -7.96
CA TYR A 524 -14.13 13.53 -7.62
C TYR A 524 -12.83 13.85 -8.35
N VAL A 525 -12.88 13.99 -9.68
CA VAL A 525 -11.72 14.32 -10.52
C VAL A 525 -11.18 15.73 -10.19
N ALA A 526 -12.05 16.70 -9.91
CA ALA A 526 -11.65 18.06 -9.54
C ALA A 526 -10.82 18.09 -8.24
N ALA A 527 -11.15 17.25 -7.26
CA ALA A 527 -10.39 17.14 -6.02
C ALA A 527 -8.97 16.59 -6.30
N TYR A 528 -8.85 15.55 -7.15
CA TYR A 528 -7.55 15.04 -7.58
C TYR A 528 -6.75 16.04 -8.43
N GLN A 529 -7.41 16.81 -9.30
CA GLN A 529 -6.77 17.88 -10.06
C GLN A 529 -6.17 18.94 -9.12
N THR A 530 -6.93 19.35 -8.10
CA THR A 530 -6.46 20.33 -7.08
C THR A 530 -5.25 19.78 -6.31
N ALA A 531 -5.29 18.51 -5.91
CA ALA A 531 -4.18 17.86 -5.22
C ALA A 531 -2.95 17.72 -6.13
N HIS A 532 -3.15 17.42 -7.42
CA HIS A 532 -2.08 17.37 -8.42
C HIS A 532 -1.40 18.73 -8.60
N GLU A 533 -2.18 19.80 -8.73
CA GLU A 533 -1.64 21.16 -8.88
C GLU A 533 -0.85 21.65 -7.66
N ARG A 534 -1.14 21.14 -6.46
CA ARG A 534 -0.35 21.44 -5.26
C ARG A 534 1.02 20.78 -5.24
N ARG A 535 1.21 19.66 -5.98
CA ARG A 535 2.48 18.93 -6.08
C ARG A 535 3.42 19.51 -7.15
N SER A 536 2.86 20.29 -8.09
CA SER A 536 3.56 20.93 -9.20
C SER A 536 4.14 22.27 -8.75
#